data_143573b185dcf944f606e27648a6b800
#
_entry.id   143573b185dcf944f606e27648a6b800
#
_cell.length_a   1.000
_cell.length_b   1.000
_cell.length_c   1.000
_cell.angle_alpha   90.00
_cell.angle_beta   90.00
_cell.angle_gamma   90.00
#
_symmetry.space_group_name_H-M   'P 1'
#
loop_
_entity.id
_entity.type
_entity.pdbx_description
1 polymer ?
#
loop_
_entity_poly.entity_id
_entity_poly.type
_entity_poly.pdbx_seq_one_letter_code
_entity_poly.pdbx_strand_id
1 'polypeptide(L)'
;RGPRTLDHPQVTDFASREKFVGQPCSAELYANLLKNSGVDAVMTVHNHKPDVMKGIYEKVYGPSDENRLPPFINLDISPIIANYILRSGLVRLWNYGEHVGFVAPDDGAAEFVQRVREFTGLHNSALVTFKKKRIGQREVNLDLNEEVEILKNRDVLF
;
A
#
# COMPACT_ATOMS: atom_id res chain seq x y z
N ARG A 1 6.58 -11.97 9.32
CA ARG A 1 5.38 -11.90 8.46
C ARG A 1 4.30 -11.18 9.25
N GLY A 2 3.64 -10.17 8.63
CA GLY A 2 2.51 -9.49 9.27
C GLY A 2 1.32 -10.40 9.54
N PRO A 3 0.36 -9.93 10.35
CA PRO A 3 -0.88 -10.67 10.62
C PRO A 3 -1.60 -11.00 9.32
N ARG A 4 -2.16 -12.22 9.23
CA ARG A 4 -2.93 -12.64 8.07
C ARG A 4 -4.37 -12.14 8.20
N THR A 5 -4.90 -11.65 7.10
CA THR A 5 -6.31 -11.29 6.94
C THR A 5 -7.02 -12.34 6.10
N LEU A 6 -8.31 -12.58 6.35
CA LEU A 6 -9.10 -13.59 5.63
C LEU A 6 -9.35 -13.25 4.16
N ASP A 7 -9.13 -12.01 3.78
CA ASP A 7 -9.28 -11.50 2.41
C ASP A 7 -7.96 -11.42 1.64
N HIS A 8 -6.90 -12.05 2.16
CA HIS A 8 -5.68 -12.23 1.38
C HIS A 8 -6.02 -12.97 0.08
N PRO A 9 -5.51 -12.56 -1.11
CA PRO A 9 -5.83 -13.18 -2.40
C PRO A 9 -5.69 -14.70 -2.43
N GLN A 10 -4.81 -15.26 -1.58
CA GLN A 10 -4.62 -16.70 -1.41
C GLN A 10 -5.76 -17.39 -0.64
N VAL A 11 -6.71 -16.63 -0.08
CA VAL A 11 -7.84 -17.15 0.72
C VAL A 11 -9.18 -16.89 0.02
N THR A 12 -9.17 -16.23 -1.14
CA THR A 12 -10.39 -15.88 -1.88
C THR A 12 -10.95 -17.02 -2.72
N ASP A 13 -10.12 -17.99 -3.12
CA ASP A 13 -10.63 -19.20 -3.76
C ASP A 13 -11.12 -20.24 -2.74
N PHE A 14 -12.06 -21.09 -3.14
CA PHE A 14 -12.68 -22.10 -2.29
C PHE A 14 -11.67 -23.10 -1.71
N ALA A 15 -10.71 -23.54 -2.52
CA ALA A 15 -9.67 -24.49 -2.10
C ALA A 15 -8.68 -23.88 -1.09
N SER A 16 -8.41 -22.60 -1.19
CA SER A 16 -7.60 -21.87 -0.20
C SER A 16 -8.34 -21.63 1.10
N ARG A 17 -9.68 -21.46 1.06
CA ARG A 17 -10.50 -21.33 2.27
C ARG A 17 -10.51 -22.62 3.09
N GLU A 18 -10.58 -23.79 2.46
CA GLU A 18 -10.54 -25.08 3.18
C GLU A 18 -9.25 -25.25 3.99
N LYS A 19 -8.10 -24.79 3.48
CA LYS A 19 -6.83 -24.84 4.22
C LYS A 19 -6.79 -23.99 5.49
N PHE A 20 -7.71 -23.04 5.61
CA PHE A 20 -7.75 -22.10 6.74
C PHE A 20 -8.98 -22.30 7.63
N VAL A 21 -9.85 -23.27 7.30
CA VAL A 21 -10.97 -23.63 8.18
C VAL A 21 -10.44 -24.03 9.55
N GLY A 22 -10.96 -23.41 10.59
CA GLY A 22 -10.53 -23.63 11.97
C GLY A 22 -9.24 -22.89 12.38
N GLN A 23 -8.59 -22.16 11.47
CA GLN A 23 -7.46 -21.31 11.84
C GLN A 23 -7.95 -19.92 12.25
N PRO A 24 -7.38 -19.34 13.33
CA PRO A 24 -7.75 -18.00 13.74
C PRO A 24 -7.30 -16.98 12.69
N CYS A 25 -8.11 -15.94 12.48
CA CYS A 25 -7.68 -14.72 11.81
C CYS A 25 -6.62 -14.04 12.68
N SER A 26 -5.36 -14.14 12.31
CA SER A 26 -4.25 -13.61 13.13
C SER A 26 -4.32 -12.10 13.33
N ALA A 27 -4.92 -11.36 12.40
CA ALA A 27 -5.12 -9.91 12.54
C ALA A 27 -6.18 -9.62 13.62
N GLU A 28 -7.28 -10.37 13.66
CA GLU A 28 -8.31 -10.24 14.69
C GLU A 28 -7.80 -10.66 16.07
N LEU A 29 -7.05 -11.77 16.14
CA LEU A 29 -6.39 -12.19 17.37
C LEU A 29 -5.46 -11.11 17.90
N TYR A 30 -4.65 -10.50 17.03
CA TYR A 30 -3.73 -9.42 17.40
C TYR A 30 -4.47 -8.19 17.92
N ALA A 31 -5.56 -7.79 17.25
CA ALA A 31 -6.41 -6.69 17.69
C ALA A 31 -7.02 -6.95 19.08
N ASN A 32 -7.49 -8.19 19.35
CA ASN A 32 -8.00 -8.58 20.67
C ASN A 32 -6.91 -8.53 21.76
N LEU A 33 -5.69 -8.99 21.45
CA LEU A 33 -4.57 -8.93 22.39
C LEU A 33 -4.23 -7.47 22.76
N LEU A 34 -4.19 -6.57 21.79
CA LEU A 34 -3.93 -5.15 22.03
C LEU A 34 -5.03 -4.52 22.89
N LYS A 35 -6.29 -4.77 22.57
CA LYS A 35 -7.43 -4.30 23.35
C LYS A 35 -7.36 -4.78 24.80
N ASN A 36 -7.11 -6.08 25.01
CA ASN A 36 -7.00 -6.66 26.34
C ASN A 36 -5.77 -6.16 27.13
N SER A 37 -4.78 -5.65 26.44
CA SER A 37 -3.61 -5.00 27.03
C SER A 37 -3.84 -3.51 27.34
N GLY A 38 -5.04 -2.98 27.14
CA GLY A 38 -5.39 -1.58 27.43
C GLY A 38 -5.00 -0.58 26.34
N VAL A 39 -4.75 -1.05 25.11
CA VAL A 39 -4.50 -0.17 23.96
C VAL A 39 -5.85 0.33 23.43
N ASP A 40 -6.03 1.65 23.35
CA ASP A 40 -7.28 2.28 22.90
C ASP A 40 -7.40 2.40 21.39
N ALA A 41 -6.27 2.65 20.71
CA ALA A 41 -6.21 2.79 19.27
C ALA A 41 -4.84 2.40 18.72
N VAL A 42 -4.80 2.00 17.46
CA VAL A 42 -3.56 1.65 16.74
C VAL A 42 -3.40 2.57 15.54
N MET A 43 -2.26 3.20 15.45
CA MET A 43 -1.89 4.03 14.31
C MET A 43 -0.81 3.31 13.49
N THR A 44 -1.01 3.26 12.19
CA THR A 44 -0.06 2.68 11.23
C THR A 44 0.27 3.68 10.13
N VAL A 45 1.38 3.45 9.47
CA VAL A 45 1.81 4.22 8.31
C VAL A 45 1.75 3.31 7.10
N HIS A 46 1.00 3.72 6.10
CA HIS A 46 0.90 3.03 4.81
C HIS A 46 0.66 1.51 4.96
N ASN A 47 -0.42 1.15 5.62
CA ASN A 47 -0.80 -0.26 5.75
C ASN A 47 -1.17 -0.85 4.39
N HIS A 48 -0.78 -2.10 4.14
CA HIS A 48 -1.03 -2.79 2.88
C HIS A 48 -2.53 -3.01 2.57
N LYS A 49 -3.34 -3.17 3.61
CA LYS A 49 -4.80 -3.41 3.51
C LYS A 49 -5.54 -2.57 4.56
N PRO A 50 -5.55 -1.24 4.42
CA PRO A 50 -6.06 -0.35 5.47
C PRO A 50 -7.55 -0.58 5.78
N ASP A 51 -8.39 -0.77 4.75
CA ASP A 51 -9.83 -0.93 4.93
C ASP A 51 -10.18 -2.24 5.66
N VAL A 52 -9.45 -3.31 5.34
CA VAL A 52 -9.62 -4.60 6.01
C VAL A 52 -9.20 -4.52 7.47
N MET A 53 -8.05 -3.89 7.74
CA MET A 53 -7.59 -3.69 9.11
C MET A 53 -8.56 -2.81 9.90
N LYS A 54 -9.07 -1.73 9.29
CA LYS A 54 -10.10 -0.89 9.88
C LYS A 54 -11.33 -1.72 10.29
N GLY A 55 -11.88 -2.52 9.38
CA GLY A 55 -13.04 -3.38 9.67
C GLY A 55 -12.78 -4.39 10.80
N ILE A 56 -11.58 -4.98 10.86
CA ILE A 56 -11.19 -5.91 11.95
C ILE A 56 -11.13 -5.17 13.29
N TYR A 57 -10.52 -3.99 13.34
CA TYR A 57 -10.41 -3.23 14.57
C TYR A 57 -11.76 -2.68 15.04
N GLU A 58 -12.59 -2.20 14.12
CA GLU A 58 -13.97 -1.77 14.45
C GLU A 58 -14.82 -2.94 14.99
N LYS A 59 -14.66 -4.14 14.45
CA LYS A 59 -15.31 -5.36 14.98
C LYS A 59 -14.86 -5.67 16.40
N VAL A 60 -13.60 -5.54 16.71
CA VAL A 60 -13.03 -5.87 18.03
C VAL A 60 -13.29 -4.77 19.06
N TYR A 61 -13.09 -3.53 18.69
CA TYR A 61 -13.17 -2.39 19.62
C TYR A 61 -14.55 -1.75 19.66
N GLY A 62 -15.37 -1.94 18.64
CA GLY A 62 -16.59 -1.22 18.36
C GLY A 62 -16.34 -0.04 17.40
N PRO A 63 -17.42 0.49 16.79
CA PRO A 63 -17.33 1.62 15.87
C PRO A 63 -16.82 2.88 16.59
N SER A 64 -16.19 3.78 15.85
CA SER A 64 -15.86 5.12 16.32
C SER A 64 -17.13 5.96 16.45
N ASP A 65 -17.15 6.87 17.42
CA ASP A 65 -18.17 7.89 17.60
C ASP A 65 -17.51 9.25 17.88
N GLU A 66 -18.32 10.28 18.12
CA GLU A 66 -17.84 11.65 18.33
C GLU A 66 -16.91 11.80 19.54
N ASN A 67 -17.00 10.89 20.50
CA ASN A 67 -16.23 10.92 21.77
C ASN A 67 -15.09 9.91 21.81
N ARG A 68 -14.92 9.12 20.74
CA ARG A 68 -13.94 8.04 20.70
C ARG A 68 -13.11 8.09 19.43
N LEU A 69 -11.79 8.01 19.61
CA LEU A 69 -10.85 7.87 18.50
C LEU A 69 -11.16 6.60 17.67
N PRO A 70 -10.99 6.66 16.34
CA PRO A 70 -11.03 5.47 15.52
C PRO A 70 -10.04 4.43 16.05
N PRO A 71 -10.45 3.16 16.25
CA PRO A 71 -9.58 2.14 16.82
C PRO A 71 -8.42 1.77 15.90
N PHE A 72 -8.51 2.12 14.63
CA PHE A 72 -7.45 1.94 13.63
C PHE A 72 -7.32 3.19 12.75
N ILE A 73 -6.10 3.73 12.72
CA ILE A 73 -5.76 4.91 11.94
C ILE A 73 -4.61 4.54 11.01
N ASN A 74 -4.84 4.68 9.70
CA ASN A 74 -3.80 4.52 8.70
C ASN A 74 -3.38 5.88 8.16
N LEU A 75 -2.13 6.27 8.39
CA LEU A 75 -1.59 7.54 7.92
C LEU A 75 -1.15 7.41 6.46
N ASP A 76 -1.61 8.34 5.63
CA ASP A 76 -1.12 8.51 4.27
C ASP A 76 0.17 9.32 4.28
N ILE A 77 1.26 8.73 3.82
CA ILE A 77 2.57 9.38 3.73
C ILE A 77 2.85 9.98 2.36
N SER A 78 1.93 9.84 1.40
CA SER A 78 2.12 10.34 0.03
C SER A 78 2.46 11.83 -0.02
N PRO A 79 1.82 12.73 0.78
CA PRO A 79 2.18 14.14 0.81
C PRO A 79 3.59 14.40 1.33
N ILE A 80 4.05 13.61 2.30
CA ILE A 80 5.38 13.74 2.89
C ILE A 80 6.44 13.35 1.87
N ILE A 81 6.24 12.23 1.17
CA ILE A 81 7.15 11.77 0.11
C ILE A 81 7.17 12.78 -1.04
N ALA A 82 6.02 13.27 -1.47
CA ALA A 82 5.94 14.29 -2.51
C ALA A 82 6.74 15.56 -2.15
N ASN A 83 6.55 16.05 -0.93
CA ASN A 83 7.31 17.21 -0.45
C ASN A 83 8.82 16.93 -0.39
N TYR A 84 9.22 15.72 -0.01
CA TYR A 84 10.63 15.31 -0.03
C TYR A 84 11.19 15.31 -1.45
N ILE A 85 10.48 14.73 -2.42
CA ILE A 85 10.88 14.72 -3.83
C ILE A 85 11.11 16.15 -4.35
N LEU A 86 10.17 17.06 -4.07
CA LEU A 86 10.24 18.45 -4.51
C LEU A 86 11.40 19.25 -3.90
N ARG A 87 11.79 18.92 -2.66
CA ARG A 87 12.80 19.68 -1.91
C ARG A 87 14.20 19.08 -1.94
N SER A 88 14.31 17.80 -2.25
CA SER A 88 15.60 17.08 -2.16
C SER A 88 16.59 17.41 -3.26
N GLY A 89 16.12 17.96 -4.37
CA GLY A 89 16.96 18.15 -5.58
C GLY A 89 17.35 16.84 -6.27
N LEU A 90 16.72 15.73 -5.93
CA LEU A 90 17.02 14.41 -6.51
C LEU A 90 16.58 14.29 -7.97
N VAL A 91 15.62 15.10 -8.40
CA VAL A 91 15.06 15.04 -9.75
C VAL A 91 14.99 16.43 -10.39
N ARG A 92 15.02 16.47 -11.71
CA ARG A 92 14.88 17.68 -12.49
C ARG A 92 13.40 18.07 -12.59
N LEU A 93 13.02 19.18 -11.95
CA LEU A 93 11.62 19.61 -11.84
C LEU A 93 11.15 20.45 -13.04
N TRP A 94 11.90 20.50 -14.14
CA TRP A 94 11.56 21.33 -15.30
C TRP A 94 10.25 20.91 -15.94
N ASN A 95 9.55 21.87 -16.49
CA ASN A 95 8.34 21.68 -17.27
C ASN A 95 7.35 20.70 -16.60
N TYR A 96 7.07 20.93 -15.31
CA TYR A 96 6.17 20.09 -14.51
C TYR A 96 6.55 18.59 -14.52
N GLY A 97 7.84 18.30 -14.51
CA GLY A 97 8.36 16.95 -14.38
C GLY A 97 8.48 16.16 -15.68
N GLU A 98 8.62 16.81 -16.83
CA GLU A 98 8.81 16.13 -18.12
C GLU A 98 9.97 15.11 -18.09
N HIS A 99 11.01 15.38 -17.29
CA HIS A 99 12.17 14.51 -17.13
C HIS A 99 12.06 13.57 -15.90
N VAL A 100 10.88 13.45 -15.30
CA VAL A 100 10.65 12.57 -14.15
C VAL A 100 9.81 11.37 -14.56
N GLY A 101 10.18 10.19 -14.09
CA GLY A 101 9.40 8.96 -14.22
C GLY A 101 9.09 8.36 -12.85
N PHE A 102 7.83 8.17 -12.56
CA PHE A 102 7.39 7.41 -11.38
C PHE A 102 7.17 5.96 -11.78
N VAL A 103 7.67 5.03 -10.97
CA VAL A 103 7.55 3.60 -11.24
C VAL A 103 6.92 2.90 -10.05
N ALA A 104 5.80 2.25 -10.31
CA ALA A 104 5.19 1.32 -9.36
C ALA A 104 5.75 -0.10 -9.60
N PRO A 105 6.33 -0.77 -8.59
CA PRO A 105 6.96 -2.07 -8.74
C PRO A 105 5.96 -3.20 -9.00
N ASP A 106 4.70 -2.99 -8.71
CA ASP A 106 3.59 -3.89 -9.01
C ASP A 106 2.24 -3.14 -8.94
N ASP A 107 1.16 -3.82 -9.34
CA ASP A 107 -0.20 -3.26 -9.31
C ASP A 107 -0.63 -2.83 -7.89
N GLY A 108 -0.12 -3.48 -6.85
CA GLY A 108 -0.44 -3.15 -5.46
C GLY A 108 0.12 -1.80 -5.00
N ALA A 109 1.21 -1.34 -5.63
CA ALA A 109 1.83 -0.05 -5.35
C ALA A 109 1.31 1.08 -6.25
N ALA A 110 0.60 0.74 -7.34
CA ALA A 110 0.21 1.70 -8.38
C ALA A 110 -0.57 2.91 -7.82
N GLU A 111 -1.58 2.65 -7.00
CA GLU A 111 -2.39 3.71 -6.38
C GLU A 111 -1.56 4.64 -5.48
N PHE A 112 -0.64 4.07 -4.71
CA PHE A 112 0.24 4.85 -3.84
C PHE A 112 1.18 5.75 -4.64
N VAL A 113 1.84 5.20 -5.65
CA VAL A 113 2.76 5.94 -6.53
C VAL A 113 2.02 7.03 -7.29
N GLN A 114 0.81 6.74 -7.77
CA GLN A 114 -0.04 7.74 -8.41
C GLN A 114 -0.37 8.89 -7.45
N ARG A 115 -0.76 8.61 -6.19
CA ARG A 115 -1.01 9.66 -5.19
C ARG A 115 0.22 10.50 -4.90
N VAL A 116 1.39 9.87 -4.75
CA VAL A 116 2.64 10.62 -4.59
C VAL A 116 2.86 11.57 -5.77
N ARG A 117 2.69 11.08 -7.00
CA ARG A 117 2.80 11.90 -8.22
C ARG A 117 1.82 13.07 -8.21
N GLU A 118 0.57 12.85 -7.85
CA GLU A 118 -0.47 13.90 -7.76
C GLU A 118 -0.09 14.98 -6.75
N PHE A 119 0.39 14.59 -5.56
CA PHE A 119 0.84 15.55 -4.55
C PHE A 119 2.09 16.34 -4.95
N THR A 120 2.92 15.82 -5.86
CA THR A 120 4.05 16.60 -6.40
C THR A 120 3.61 17.68 -7.38
N GLY A 121 2.45 17.57 -8.02
CA GLY A 121 2.03 18.45 -9.09
C GLY A 121 2.84 18.29 -10.41
N LEU A 122 3.65 17.25 -10.54
CA LEU A 122 4.47 16.99 -11.72
C LEU A 122 3.65 16.31 -12.82
N HIS A 123 2.72 17.06 -13.40
CA HIS A 123 1.71 16.53 -14.32
C HIS A 123 2.27 15.95 -15.62
N ASN A 124 3.45 16.45 -16.08
CA ASN A 124 4.12 15.97 -17.28
C ASN A 124 5.05 14.77 -17.02
N SER A 125 5.14 14.30 -15.77
CA SER A 125 5.93 13.13 -15.44
C SER A 125 5.31 11.84 -16.00
N ALA A 126 6.16 10.88 -16.35
CA ALA A 126 5.70 9.54 -16.70
C ALA A 126 5.27 8.77 -15.45
N LEU A 127 4.30 7.86 -15.62
CA LEU A 127 3.91 6.88 -14.62
C LEU A 127 3.89 5.50 -15.27
N VAL A 128 4.68 4.59 -14.75
CA VAL A 128 4.79 3.22 -15.24
C VAL A 128 4.51 2.25 -14.10
N THR A 129 3.70 1.23 -14.36
CA THR A 129 3.44 0.15 -13.40
C THR A 129 3.97 -1.17 -13.96
N PHE A 130 4.88 -1.81 -13.24
CA PHE A 130 5.37 -3.11 -13.64
C PHE A 130 4.35 -4.21 -13.35
N LYS A 131 4.13 -5.05 -14.33
CA LYS A 131 3.28 -6.24 -14.15
C LYS A 131 4.11 -7.38 -13.58
N LYS A 132 3.70 -7.82 -12.40
CA LYS A 132 4.33 -8.91 -11.68
C LYS A 132 3.61 -10.22 -11.96
N LYS A 133 4.21 -11.12 -12.74
CA LYS A 133 3.71 -12.46 -12.99
C LYS A 133 4.38 -13.46 -12.06
N ARG A 134 3.64 -14.05 -11.13
CA ARG A 134 4.16 -15.15 -10.30
C ARG A 134 4.19 -16.43 -11.11
N ILE A 135 5.36 -16.99 -11.33
CA ILE A 135 5.59 -18.27 -12.02
C ILE A 135 5.63 -19.44 -11.02
N GLY A 136 5.91 -19.16 -9.73
CA GLY A 136 5.97 -20.15 -8.67
C GLY A 136 5.92 -19.52 -7.27
N GLN A 137 6.05 -20.35 -6.23
CA GLN A 137 6.01 -19.85 -4.83
C GLN A 137 7.14 -18.87 -4.49
N ARG A 138 8.25 -18.89 -5.23
CA ARG A 138 9.46 -18.06 -4.98
C ARG A 138 9.96 -17.32 -6.21
N GLU A 139 9.40 -17.60 -7.39
CA GLU A 139 9.82 -16.99 -8.65
C GLU A 139 8.82 -15.94 -9.11
N VAL A 140 9.37 -14.78 -9.39
CA VAL A 140 8.63 -13.62 -9.89
C VAL A 140 9.29 -13.20 -11.19
N ASN A 141 8.51 -13.17 -12.27
CA ASN A 141 8.92 -12.53 -13.52
C ASN A 141 8.32 -11.13 -13.56
N LEU A 142 9.16 -10.13 -13.83
CA LEU A 142 8.72 -8.77 -14.12
C LEU A 142 8.54 -8.67 -15.63
N ASP A 143 7.32 -8.46 -16.06
CA ASP A 143 7.03 -8.17 -17.46
C ASP A 143 7.37 -6.68 -17.69
N LEU A 144 8.51 -6.47 -18.33
CA LEU A 144 8.95 -5.14 -18.74
C LEU A 144 8.21 -4.80 -20.04
N ASN A 145 7.07 -4.17 -19.91
CA ASN A 145 6.26 -3.72 -21.03
C ASN A 145 7.01 -2.66 -21.87
N GLU A 146 6.53 -2.43 -23.11
CA GLU A 146 6.97 -1.35 -24.00
C GLU A 146 6.93 0.04 -23.32
N GLU A 147 6.13 0.19 -22.28
CA GLU A 147 6.03 1.39 -21.44
C GLU A 147 7.36 1.80 -20.77
N VAL A 148 8.31 0.88 -20.62
CA VAL A 148 9.65 1.20 -20.06
C VAL A 148 10.42 2.17 -20.97
N GLU A 149 10.17 2.16 -22.25
CA GLU A 149 10.77 3.11 -23.20
C GLU A 149 10.46 4.57 -22.85
N ILE A 150 9.29 4.82 -22.23
CA ILE A 150 8.88 6.15 -21.78
C ILE A 150 9.82 6.69 -20.69
N LEU A 151 10.51 5.79 -19.96
CA LEU A 151 11.44 6.17 -18.90
C LEU A 151 12.84 6.55 -19.38
N LYS A 152 13.14 6.36 -20.67
CA LYS A 152 14.44 6.74 -21.22
C LYS A 152 14.71 8.22 -21.02
N ASN A 153 15.93 8.53 -20.56
CA ASN A 153 16.40 9.90 -20.28
C ASN A 153 15.60 10.63 -19.19
N ARG A 154 14.87 9.92 -18.34
CA ARG A 154 14.16 10.48 -17.18
C ARG A 154 14.88 10.14 -15.87
N ASP A 155 14.71 11.01 -14.91
CA ASP A 155 15.06 10.74 -13.52
C ASP A 155 13.98 9.82 -12.94
N VAL A 156 14.34 8.58 -12.59
CA VAL A 156 13.37 7.56 -12.22
C VAL A 156 13.25 7.47 -10.69
N LEU A 157 12.03 7.60 -10.20
CA LEU A 157 11.64 7.39 -8.81
C LEU A 157 10.95 6.02 -8.70
N PHE A 158 11.59 5.11 -7.95
CA PHE A 158 11.17 3.73 -7.78
C PHE A 158 10.81 3.42 -6.33
#